data_b4699174b3980e088214ad2b097461a0
#
_entry.id   b4699174b3980e088214ad2b097461a0
#
_cell.length_a   1.000
_cell.length_b   1.000
_cell.length_c   1.000
_cell.angle_alpha   90.00
_cell.angle_beta   90.00
_cell.angle_gamma   90.00
#
_symmetry.space_group_name_H-M   'P 1'
#
loop_
_entity.id
_entity.type
_entity.pdbx_description
1 polymer ?
#
loop_
_entity_poly.entity_id
_entity_poly.type
_entity_poly.pdbx_seq_one_letter_code
_entity_poly.pdbx_strand_id
1 'polypeptide(L)'
;MKINAKKDKFMPTIILDITLEIFFLIPTILVFFLALDIKIELLGIIISLFILSVPNVFLIGNIVTGIKYYKGISIVIEEDTLYLNLLLPSKNISKKDKVYNPYKLITIPSNKFKCGAYIPKKYKVNLKNIKEYGYKNDLNIDNYLYDGRDIIIISNDKRYYIIADNFNYKDIIDLINEIYKITKIEPTGELKNIIVK
;
A
#
# COMPACT_ATOMS: atom_id res chain seq x y z
N MET A 1 -10.91 -18.51 -2.16
CA MET A 1 -9.65 -17.99 -2.78
C MET A 1 -9.07 -16.86 -1.94
N LYS A 2 -7.72 -16.78 -1.81
CA LYS A 2 -7.07 -15.68 -1.10
C LYS A 2 -5.83 -15.21 -1.86
N ILE A 3 -5.72 -13.91 -2.08
CA ILE A 3 -4.62 -13.23 -2.74
C ILE A 3 -4.00 -12.23 -1.76
N ASN A 4 -2.68 -12.24 -1.64
CA ASN A 4 -1.95 -11.33 -0.78
C ASN A 4 -1.16 -10.31 -1.62
N ALA A 5 -0.78 -9.22 -0.98
CA ALA A 5 0.04 -8.19 -1.61
C ALA A 5 1.36 -8.76 -2.15
N LYS A 6 1.80 -8.22 -3.27
CA LYS A 6 3.06 -8.58 -3.92
C LYS A 6 4.25 -8.21 -3.04
N LYS A 7 5.02 -9.22 -2.63
CA LYS A 7 6.16 -9.06 -1.73
C LYS A 7 7.21 -8.11 -2.29
N ASP A 8 7.55 -8.27 -3.56
CA ASP A 8 8.62 -7.51 -4.22
C ASP A 8 8.34 -6.00 -4.30
N LYS A 9 7.08 -5.58 -4.13
CA LYS A 9 6.71 -4.16 -4.13
C LYS A 9 6.97 -3.50 -2.78
N PHE A 10 6.74 -4.22 -1.69
CA PHE A 10 6.75 -3.66 -0.34
C PHE A 10 8.05 -3.93 0.41
N MET A 11 8.62 -5.12 0.22
CA MET A 11 9.81 -5.55 0.96
C MET A 11 11.06 -4.69 0.72
N PRO A 12 11.37 -4.21 -0.51
CA PRO A 12 12.55 -3.38 -0.71
C PRO A 12 12.54 -2.10 0.14
N THR A 13 11.38 -1.45 0.26
CA THR A 13 11.24 -0.25 1.09
C THR A 13 11.41 -0.59 2.56
N ILE A 14 10.79 -1.67 3.04
CA ILE A 14 10.92 -2.12 4.44
C ILE A 14 12.38 -2.48 4.76
N ILE A 15 13.06 -3.17 3.85
CA ILE A 15 14.49 -3.52 4.03
C ILE A 15 15.34 -2.26 4.07
N LEU A 16 15.10 -1.29 3.19
CA LEU A 16 15.80 -0.02 3.20
C LEU A 16 15.62 0.71 4.52
N ASP A 17 14.39 0.80 5.01
CA ASP A 17 14.08 1.45 6.29
C ASP A 17 14.78 0.74 7.46
N ILE A 18 14.82 -0.60 7.46
CA ILE A 18 15.56 -1.39 8.47
C ILE A 18 17.07 -1.10 8.39
N THR A 19 17.63 -1.05 7.18
CA THR A 19 19.05 -0.77 6.98
C THR A 19 19.42 0.63 7.49
N LEU A 20 18.59 1.61 7.18
CA LEU A 20 18.76 2.98 7.68
C LEU A 20 18.62 3.06 9.20
N GLU A 21 17.68 2.33 9.79
CA GLU A 21 17.51 2.25 11.24
C GLU A 21 18.78 1.72 11.92
N ILE A 22 19.37 0.64 11.40
CA ILE A 22 20.63 0.10 11.92
C ILE A 22 21.74 1.15 11.80
N PHE A 23 21.82 1.87 10.67
CA PHE A 23 22.82 2.91 10.46
C PHE A 23 22.71 4.07 11.45
N PHE A 24 21.50 4.50 11.81
CA PHE A 24 21.27 5.56 12.79
C PHE A 24 21.37 5.06 14.24
N LEU A 25 21.04 3.81 14.50
CA LEU A 25 21.07 3.22 15.83
C LEU A 25 22.51 3.11 16.36
N ILE A 26 23.48 2.73 15.49
CA ILE A 26 24.89 2.58 15.90
C ILE A 26 25.47 3.87 16.46
N PRO A 27 25.42 5.04 15.79
CA PRO A 27 25.89 6.31 16.36
C PRO A 27 25.14 6.68 17.65
N THR A 28 23.86 6.40 17.73
CA THR A 28 23.05 6.69 18.93
C THR A 28 23.59 5.93 20.13
N ILE A 29 23.88 4.65 19.97
CA ILE A 29 24.47 3.79 21.01
C ILE A 29 25.89 4.27 21.37
N LEU A 30 26.71 4.59 20.37
CA LEU A 30 28.08 5.07 20.61
C LEU A 30 28.10 6.38 21.39
N VAL A 31 27.26 7.35 21.02
CA VAL A 31 27.15 8.62 21.76
C VAL A 31 26.68 8.39 23.18
N PHE A 32 25.75 7.46 23.40
CA PHE A 32 25.32 7.10 24.75
C PHE A 32 26.46 6.56 25.63
N PHE A 33 27.28 5.62 25.10
CA PHE A 33 28.42 5.09 25.84
C PHE A 33 29.51 6.12 26.07
N LEU A 34 29.85 6.93 25.06
CA LEU A 34 30.81 8.01 25.19
C LEU A 34 30.36 9.07 26.21
N ALA A 35 29.07 9.35 26.29
CA ALA A 35 28.51 10.28 27.23
C ALA A 35 28.61 9.77 28.70
N LEU A 36 28.64 8.47 28.91
CA LEU A 36 28.85 7.87 30.24
C LEU A 36 30.30 7.97 30.70
N ASP A 37 31.27 7.89 29.73
CA ASP A 37 32.71 7.92 30.06
C ASP A 37 33.29 9.34 30.18
N ILE A 38 32.77 10.30 29.44
CA ILE A 38 33.23 11.69 29.46
C ILE A 38 32.30 12.46 30.38
N LYS A 39 32.88 13.25 31.32
CA LYS A 39 32.12 14.19 32.16
C LYS A 39 31.54 15.34 31.38
N ILE A 40 30.68 15.02 30.41
CA ILE A 40 29.91 16.00 29.62
C ILE A 40 28.77 16.53 30.52
N GLU A 41 28.49 17.82 30.43
CA GLU A 41 27.33 18.39 31.11
C GLU A 41 26.07 17.62 30.74
N LEU A 42 25.27 17.26 31.75
CA LEU A 42 24.04 16.47 31.61
C LEU A 42 23.13 17.00 30.48
N LEU A 43 23.07 18.33 30.31
CA LEU A 43 22.26 18.98 29.27
C LEU A 43 22.75 18.61 27.87
N GLY A 44 24.07 18.55 27.62
CA GLY A 44 24.65 18.14 26.33
C GLY A 44 24.29 16.71 25.97
N ILE A 45 24.33 15.81 26.96
CA ILE A 45 23.91 14.43 26.78
C ILE A 45 22.44 14.32 26.37
N ILE A 46 21.57 15.02 27.09
CA ILE A 46 20.12 15.00 26.82
C ILE A 46 19.83 15.52 25.42
N ILE A 47 20.43 16.63 25.02
CA ILE A 47 20.23 17.21 23.68
C ILE A 47 20.71 16.25 22.59
N SER A 48 21.90 15.66 22.74
CA SER A 48 22.46 14.72 21.77
C SER A 48 21.61 13.48 21.61
N LEU A 49 21.15 12.88 22.70
CA LEU A 49 20.26 11.73 22.67
C LEU A 49 18.91 12.08 22.04
N PHE A 50 18.37 13.27 22.31
CA PHE A 50 17.13 13.71 21.70
C PHE A 50 17.27 13.84 20.18
N ILE A 51 18.32 14.53 19.70
CA ILE A 51 18.56 14.72 18.27
C ILE A 51 18.73 13.37 17.55
N LEU A 52 19.48 12.44 18.15
CA LEU A 52 19.73 11.12 17.56
C LEU A 52 18.51 10.18 17.65
N SER A 53 17.66 10.34 18.65
CA SER A 53 16.47 9.49 18.80
C SER A 53 15.35 9.81 17.81
N VAL A 54 15.25 11.07 17.35
CA VAL A 54 14.19 11.47 16.44
C VAL A 54 14.16 10.68 15.12
N PRO A 55 15.28 10.52 14.37
CA PRO A 55 15.30 9.68 13.18
C PRO A 55 14.88 8.23 13.46
N ASN A 56 15.37 7.63 14.56
CA ASN A 56 15.05 6.26 14.94
C ASN A 56 13.55 6.07 15.17
N VAL A 57 12.90 6.97 15.90
CA VAL A 57 11.44 6.90 16.13
C VAL A 57 10.67 6.94 14.80
N PHE A 58 11.09 7.81 13.87
CA PHE A 58 10.46 7.90 12.55
C PHE A 58 10.65 6.64 11.71
N LEU A 59 11.87 6.08 11.68
CA LEU A 59 12.18 4.88 10.91
C LEU A 59 11.46 3.65 11.48
N ILE A 60 11.44 3.47 12.78
CA ILE A 60 10.66 2.41 13.43
C ILE A 60 9.17 2.56 13.09
N GLY A 61 8.62 3.76 13.15
CA GLY A 61 7.25 4.05 12.75
C GLY A 61 6.96 3.65 11.30
N ASN A 62 7.89 3.95 10.38
CA ASN A 62 7.79 3.59 8.98
C ASN A 62 7.83 2.06 8.78
N ILE A 63 8.77 1.38 9.43
CA ILE A 63 8.92 -0.08 9.36
C ILE A 63 7.63 -0.77 9.84
N VAL A 64 7.14 -0.39 11.02
CA VAL A 64 5.91 -0.96 11.60
C VAL A 64 4.71 -0.71 10.68
N THR A 65 4.58 0.51 10.15
CA THR A 65 3.48 0.89 9.25
C THR A 65 3.59 0.14 7.92
N GLY A 66 4.79 0.03 7.36
CA GLY A 66 5.05 -0.71 6.12
C GLY A 66 4.68 -2.18 6.25
N ILE A 67 5.09 -2.84 7.33
CA ILE A 67 4.74 -4.24 7.61
C ILE A 67 3.24 -4.40 7.80
N LYS A 68 2.60 -3.50 8.54
CA LYS A 68 1.15 -3.52 8.77
C LYS A 68 0.38 -3.39 7.46
N TYR A 69 0.78 -2.49 6.58
CA TYR A 69 0.16 -2.30 5.29
C TYR A 69 0.38 -3.51 4.39
N TYR A 70 1.61 -4.00 4.28
CA TYR A 70 1.90 -5.19 3.50
C TYR A 70 1.05 -6.40 3.93
N LYS A 71 0.99 -6.69 5.23
CA LYS A 71 0.18 -7.80 5.76
C LYS A 71 -1.33 -7.56 5.69
N GLY A 72 -1.75 -6.30 5.69
CA GLY A 72 -3.15 -5.91 5.68
C GLY A 72 -3.80 -5.90 4.30
N ILE A 73 -2.99 -5.85 3.21
CA ILE A 73 -3.51 -5.83 1.85
C ILE A 73 -3.79 -7.27 1.40
N SER A 74 -5.04 -7.56 1.10
CA SER A 74 -5.46 -8.88 0.60
C SER A 74 -6.80 -8.80 -0.12
N ILE A 75 -7.02 -9.76 -1.02
CA ILE A 75 -8.32 -10.00 -1.64
C ILE A 75 -8.73 -11.43 -1.31
N VAL A 76 -9.93 -11.61 -0.80
CA VAL A 76 -10.45 -12.93 -0.42
C VAL A 76 -11.81 -13.12 -1.05
N ILE A 77 -12.02 -14.25 -1.71
CA ILE A 77 -13.34 -14.71 -2.15
C ILE A 77 -13.74 -15.89 -1.26
N GLU A 78 -14.86 -15.73 -0.57
CA GLU A 78 -15.49 -16.74 0.24
C GLU A 78 -16.94 -16.88 -0.23
N GLU A 79 -17.28 -18.05 -0.77
CA GLU A 79 -18.58 -18.30 -1.39
C GLU A 79 -18.91 -17.20 -2.44
N ASP A 80 -20.01 -16.48 -2.24
CA ASP A 80 -20.47 -15.39 -3.13
C ASP A 80 -20.00 -13.99 -2.68
N THR A 81 -19.02 -13.92 -1.78
CA THR A 81 -18.57 -12.65 -1.21
C THR A 81 -17.10 -12.38 -1.49
N LEU A 82 -16.83 -11.20 -2.02
CA LEU A 82 -15.50 -10.66 -2.24
C LEU A 82 -15.14 -9.68 -1.13
N TYR A 83 -14.13 -10.00 -0.36
CA TYR A 83 -13.55 -9.12 0.66
C TYR A 83 -12.32 -8.45 0.09
N LEU A 84 -12.36 -7.13 0.04
CA LEU A 84 -11.26 -6.29 -0.45
C LEU A 84 -10.64 -5.55 0.73
N ASN A 85 -9.44 -5.97 1.14
CA ASN A 85 -8.61 -5.22 2.08
C ASN A 85 -7.52 -4.51 1.27
N LEU A 86 -7.69 -3.22 1.02
CA LEU A 86 -6.91 -2.47 0.06
C LEU A 86 -6.25 -1.26 0.70
N LEU A 87 -5.17 -0.81 0.09
CA LEU A 87 -4.55 0.47 0.36
C LEU A 87 -4.85 1.39 -0.82
N LEU A 88 -5.76 2.32 -0.64
CA LEU A 88 -6.23 3.19 -1.71
C LEU A 88 -5.82 4.64 -1.47
N PRO A 89 -5.59 5.43 -2.54
CA PRO A 89 -5.32 6.85 -2.40
C PRO A 89 -6.51 7.57 -1.76
N SER A 90 -6.22 8.49 -0.86
CA SER A 90 -7.25 9.31 -0.23
C SER A 90 -7.82 10.31 -1.23
N LYS A 91 -9.14 10.35 -1.37
CA LYS A 91 -9.83 11.31 -2.22
C LYS A 91 -9.80 12.75 -1.67
N ASN A 92 -9.57 12.91 -0.36
CA ASN A 92 -9.73 14.17 0.35
C ASN A 92 -8.44 14.99 0.45
N ILE A 93 -7.38 14.59 -0.24
CA ILE A 93 -6.15 15.36 -0.21
C ILE A 93 -6.25 16.44 -1.27
N SER A 94 -6.53 17.66 -0.82
CA SER A 94 -6.37 18.83 -1.65
C SER A 94 -4.88 18.95 -2.05
N LYS A 95 -4.59 19.54 -3.21
CA LYS A 95 -3.21 19.81 -3.63
C LYS A 95 -2.42 20.65 -2.59
N LYS A 96 -3.11 21.31 -1.66
CA LYS A 96 -2.55 22.14 -0.60
C LYS A 96 -2.23 21.37 0.67
N ASP A 97 -2.95 20.26 0.94
CA ASP A 97 -2.71 19.48 2.13
C ASP A 97 -1.54 18.53 1.86
N LYS A 98 -0.35 18.98 2.21
CA LYS A 98 0.83 18.11 2.33
C LYS A 98 0.62 17.17 3.52
N VAL A 99 -0.30 16.24 3.39
CA VAL A 99 -0.45 15.19 4.39
C VAL A 99 0.86 14.42 4.44
N TYR A 100 1.42 14.38 5.63
CA TYR A 100 2.62 13.64 5.97
C TYR A 100 2.45 12.19 5.53
N ASN A 101 3.13 11.82 4.46
CA ASN A 101 3.25 10.45 4.04
C ASN A 101 4.62 9.97 4.53
N PRO A 102 4.67 9.10 5.56
CA PRO A 102 5.92 8.57 6.07
C PRO A 102 6.77 7.92 4.99
N TYR A 103 6.15 7.36 3.92
CA TYR A 103 6.87 6.84 2.75
C TYR A 103 7.54 7.90 1.88
N LYS A 104 7.23 9.19 2.06
CA LYS A 104 7.79 10.27 1.24
C LYS A 104 9.14 10.80 1.71
N LEU A 105 9.52 10.54 2.95
CA LEU A 105 10.79 11.06 3.49
C LEU A 105 12.02 10.33 2.94
N ILE A 106 11.88 9.09 2.50
CA ILE A 106 13.04 8.24 2.16
C ILE A 106 12.89 7.53 0.81
N THR A 107 11.70 7.42 0.24
CA THR A 107 11.55 6.82 -1.08
C THR A 107 12.01 7.79 -2.15
N ILE A 108 13.07 7.40 -2.88
CA ILE A 108 13.39 7.94 -4.20
C ILE A 108 12.10 8.08 -4.99
N PRO A 109 11.77 9.27 -5.51
CA PRO A 109 10.50 9.50 -6.15
C PRO A 109 10.38 8.58 -7.36
N SER A 110 9.68 7.45 -7.21
CA SER A 110 9.15 6.78 -8.38
C SER A 110 8.08 7.74 -8.91
N ASN A 111 8.17 8.15 -10.16
CA ASN A 111 7.24 9.06 -10.83
C ASN A 111 5.76 8.57 -10.80
N LYS A 112 5.51 7.39 -10.25
CA LYS A 112 4.20 6.76 -10.09
C LYS A 112 3.49 7.12 -8.77
N PHE A 113 4.17 7.66 -7.77
CA PHE A 113 3.53 8.12 -6.54
C PHE A 113 3.09 9.58 -6.65
N LYS A 114 2.01 9.81 -7.38
CA LYS A 114 1.30 11.08 -7.32
C LYS A 114 0.88 11.32 -5.86
N CYS A 115 1.29 12.45 -5.33
CA CYS A 115 1.12 12.91 -3.95
C CYS A 115 -0.27 12.63 -3.37
N GLY A 116 -0.40 11.58 -2.58
CA GLY A 116 -1.62 11.28 -1.85
C GLY A 116 -1.30 10.35 -0.70
N ALA A 117 -1.88 10.58 0.48
CA ALA A 117 -1.82 9.58 1.53
C ALA A 117 -2.63 8.36 1.08
N TYR A 118 -2.05 7.18 1.29
CA TYR A 118 -2.78 5.93 1.13
C TYR A 118 -3.44 5.58 2.45
N ILE A 119 -4.70 5.20 2.39
CA ILE A 119 -5.47 4.79 3.55
C ILE A 119 -5.97 3.35 3.40
N PRO A 120 -5.92 2.56 4.46
CA PRO A 120 -6.52 1.22 4.47
C PRO A 120 -8.03 1.33 4.27
N LYS A 121 -8.55 0.56 3.32
CA LYS A 121 -9.98 0.43 3.04
C LYS A 121 -10.36 -1.03 3.02
N LYS A 122 -11.47 -1.34 3.68
CA LYS A 122 -12.06 -2.67 3.69
C LYS A 122 -13.44 -2.60 3.06
N TYR A 123 -13.68 -3.46 2.10
CA TYR A 123 -14.96 -3.57 1.43
C TYR A 123 -15.43 -5.03 1.44
N LYS A 124 -16.74 -5.17 1.50
CA LYS A 124 -17.44 -6.44 1.30
C LYS A 124 -18.34 -6.26 0.10
N VAL A 125 -18.12 -7.04 -0.95
CA VAL A 125 -18.86 -6.97 -2.21
C VAL A 125 -19.53 -8.31 -2.44
N ASN A 126 -20.85 -8.31 -2.61
CA ASN A 126 -21.55 -9.51 -3.01
C ASN A 126 -21.35 -9.72 -4.51
N LEU A 127 -20.79 -10.85 -4.90
CA LEU A 127 -20.47 -11.17 -6.29
C LEU A 127 -21.71 -11.23 -7.17
N LYS A 128 -22.86 -11.68 -6.63
CA LYS A 128 -24.13 -11.71 -7.36
C LYS A 128 -24.65 -10.34 -7.78
N ASN A 129 -24.18 -9.29 -7.11
CA ASN A 129 -24.60 -7.91 -7.38
C ASN A 129 -23.62 -7.17 -8.30
N ILE A 130 -22.59 -7.83 -8.79
CA ILE A 130 -21.68 -7.25 -9.78
C ILE A 130 -22.45 -7.05 -11.08
N LYS A 131 -22.35 -5.83 -11.61
CA LYS A 131 -22.91 -5.48 -12.92
C LYS A 131 -21.87 -5.52 -14.02
N GLU A 132 -20.67 -5.06 -13.70
CA GLU A 132 -19.59 -4.91 -14.66
C GLU A 132 -18.25 -4.85 -13.91
N TYR A 133 -17.18 -5.31 -14.56
CA TYR A 133 -15.81 -5.15 -14.08
C TYR A 133 -14.82 -5.19 -15.25
N GLY A 134 -13.71 -4.46 -15.09
CA GLY A 134 -12.71 -4.32 -16.16
C GLY A 134 -11.56 -3.43 -15.72
N TYR A 135 -10.65 -3.16 -16.63
CA TYR A 135 -9.66 -2.10 -16.42
C TYR A 135 -10.34 -0.73 -16.45
N LYS A 136 -9.77 0.21 -15.68
CA LYS A 136 -10.28 1.59 -15.63
C LYS A 136 -10.43 2.22 -17.00
N ASN A 137 -9.44 2.04 -17.88
CA ASN A 137 -9.49 2.58 -19.25
C ASN A 137 -10.62 1.97 -20.08
N ASP A 138 -10.86 0.68 -19.96
CA ASP A 138 -11.90 -0.02 -20.72
C ASP A 138 -13.31 0.39 -20.29
N LEU A 139 -13.47 0.79 -19.04
CA LEU A 139 -14.75 1.25 -18.46
C LEU A 139 -14.99 2.75 -18.63
N ASN A 140 -14.11 3.49 -19.32
CA ASN A 140 -14.23 4.94 -19.52
C ASN A 140 -14.48 5.73 -18.24
N ILE A 141 -13.80 5.36 -17.16
CA ILE A 141 -13.99 6.01 -15.86
C ILE A 141 -12.90 7.04 -15.63
N ASP A 142 -13.27 8.31 -15.63
CA ASP A 142 -12.39 9.41 -15.28
C ASP A 142 -12.07 9.41 -13.78
N ASN A 143 -10.84 9.06 -13.44
CA ASN A 143 -10.31 9.21 -12.09
C ASN A 143 -8.78 9.28 -12.11
N TYR A 144 -8.22 10.47 -11.90
CA TYR A 144 -6.77 10.71 -11.95
C TYR A 144 -5.96 10.03 -10.85
N LEU A 145 -6.64 9.50 -9.81
CA LEU A 145 -5.99 8.82 -8.67
C LEU A 145 -5.55 7.40 -9.01
N TYR A 146 -6.11 6.80 -10.05
CA TYR A 146 -5.91 5.41 -10.42
C TYR A 146 -5.27 5.30 -11.80
N ASP A 147 -4.40 4.30 -11.96
CA ASP A 147 -3.81 3.94 -13.24
C ASP A 147 -4.87 3.34 -14.19
N GLY A 148 -4.65 3.45 -15.49
CA GLY A 148 -5.54 2.89 -16.50
C GLY A 148 -5.70 1.37 -16.41
N ARG A 149 -4.71 0.68 -15.86
CA ARG A 149 -4.69 -0.77 -15.62
C ARG A 149 -5.20 -1.19 -14.23
N ASP A 150 -5.62 -0.24 -13.41
CA ASP A 150 -6.28 -0.60 -12.16
C ASP A 150 -7.66 -1.18 -12.47
N ILE A 151 -8.05 -2.20 -11.69
CA ILE A 151 -9.30 -2.91 -11.91
C ILE A 151 -10.41 -2.20 -11.16
N ILE A 152 -11.53 -2.04 -11.82
CA ILE A 152 -12.75 -1.51 -11.23
C ILE A 152 -13.82 -2.58 -11.27
N ILE A 153 -14.52 -2.73 -10.14
CA ILE A 153 -15.69 -3.58 -10.01
C ILE A 153 -16.88 -2.68 -9.70
N ILE A 154 -17.94 -2.78 -10.49
CA ILE A 154 -19.20 -2.04 -10.31
C ILE A 154 -20.23 -3.00 -9.72
N SER A 155 -20.67 -2.71 -8.51
CA SER A 155 -21.69 -3.50 -7.81
C SER A 155 -22.63 -2.57 -7.06
N ASN A 156 -23.95 -2.74 -7.25
CA ASN A 156 -25.00 -1.88 -6.64
C ASN A 156 -24.69 -0.38 -6.80
N ASP A 157 -24.34 0.06 -8.01
CA ASP A 157 -23.99 1.44 -8.37
C ASP A 157 -22.79 2.03 -7.61
N LYS A 158 -22.07 1.20 -6.86
CA LYS A 158 -20.81 1.54 -6.21
C LYS A 158 -19.64 1.03 -7.02
N ARG A 159 -18.55 1.80 -7.03
CA ARG A 159 -17.31 1.47 -7.69
C ARG A 159 -16.27 1.08 -6.67
N TYR A 160 -15.66 -0.09 -6.86
CA TYR A 160 -14.57 -0.61 -6.03
C TYR A 160 -13.32 -0.67 -6.87
N TYR A 161 -12.23 -0.09 -6.37
CA TYR A 161 -10.99 0.06 -7.10
C TYR A 161 -9.93 -0.88 -6.52
N ILE A 162 -9.28 -1.65 -7.39
CA ILE A 162 -8.17 -2.54 -7.03
C ILE A 162 -6.93 -2.04 -7.76
N ILE A 163 -5.93 -1.61 -7.01
CA ILE A 163 -4.62 -1.25 -7.58
C ILE A 163 -3.91 -2.53 -7.98
N ALA A 164 -3.92 -2.82 -9.28
CA ALA A 164 -3.42 -4.08 -9.83
C ALA A 164 -1.93 -4.29 -9.51
N ASP A 165 -1.16 -3.22 -9.51
CA ASP A 165 0.27 -3.24 -9.18
C ASP A 165 0.59 -3.74 -7.75
N ASN A 166 -0.40 -3.78 -6.86
CA ASN A 166 -0.19 -4.30 -5.50
C ASN A 166 -0.15 -5.83 -5.45
N PHE A 167 -0.51 -6.50 -6.52
CA PHE A 167 -0.64 -7.96 -6.60
C PHE A 167 0.21 -8.52 -7.76
N ASN A 168 0.49 -9.82 -7.71
CA ASN A 168 1.11 -10.48 -8.85
C ASN A 168 0.10 -10.59 -10.01
N TYR A 169 0.59 -10.48 -11.23
CA TYR A 169 -0.26 -10.57 -12.42
C TYR A 169 -1.03 -11.89 -12.50
N LYS A 170 -0.39 -13.00 -12.15
CA LYS A 170 -1.04 -14.31 -12.08
C LYS A 170 -2.21 -14.32 -11.10
N ASP A 171 -2.01 -13.74 -9.91
CA ASP A 171 -3.07 -13.67 -8.89
C ASP A 171 -4.27 -12.84 -9.36
N ILE A 172 -4.01 -11.80 -10.16
CA ILE A 172 -5.06 -10.99 -10.78
C ILE A 172 -5.84 -11.81 -11.83
N ILE A 173 -5.14 -12.58 -12.67
CA ILE A 173 -5.80 -13.48 -13.63
C ILE A 173 -6.69 -14.47 -12.90
N ASP A 174 -6.18 -15.12 -11.85
CA ASP A 174 -6.92 -16.08 -11.06
C ASP A 174 -8.15 -15.42 -10.41
N LEU A 175 -8.02 -14.17 -9.92
CA LEU A 175 -9.14 -13.39 -9.39
C LEU A 175 -10.25 -13.18 -10.43
N ILE A 176 -9.87 -12.74 -11.63
CA ILE A 176 -10.81 -12.47 -12.73
C ILE A 176 -11.55 -13.74 -13.14
N ASN A 177 -10.82 -14.86 -13.27
CA ASN A 177 -11.41 -16.15 -13.60
C ASN A 177 -12.38 -16.64 -12.51
N GLU A 178 -12.05 -16.43 -11.23
CA GLU A 178 -12.93 -16.83 -10.13
C GLU A 178 -14.19 -15.95 -10.07
N ILE A 179 -14.06 -14.62 -10.29
CA ILE A 179 -15.22 -13.73 -10.41
C ILE A 179 -16.10 -14.19 -11.56
N TYR A 180 -15.55 -14.46 -12.74
CA TYR A 180 -16.29 -14.95 -13.89
C TYR A 180 -17.01 -16.27 -13.61
N LYS A 181 -16.31 -17.23 -12.98
CA LYS A 181 -16.86 -18.53 -12.62
C LYS A 181 -18.12 -18.43 -11.75
N ILE A 182 -18.12 -17.49 -10.80
CA ILE A 182 -19.24 -17.27 -9.88
C ILE A 182 -20.34 -16.43 -10.50
N THR A 183 -19.99 -15.33 -11.15
CA THR A 183 -20.96 -14.35 -11.65
C THR A 183 -21.51 -14.67 -13.02
N LYS A 184 -20.77 -15.41 -13.86
CA LYS A 184 -20.98 -15.59 -15.29
C LYS A 184 -20.99 -14.30 -16.10
N ILE A 185 -20.54 -13.19 -15.54
CA ILE A 185 -20.41 -11.90 -16.21
C ILE A 185 -19.00 -11.83 -16.80
N GLU A 186 -18.88 -11.62 -18.09
CA GLU A 186 -17.60 -11.42 -18.76
C GLU A 186 -17.03 -10.04 -18.35
N PRO A 187 -15.72 -9.91 -18.11
CA PRO A 187 -15.12 -8.61 -17.88
C PRO A 187 -15.12 -7.78 -19.17
N THR A 188 -15.05 -6.47 -19.00
CA THR A 188 -14.98 -5.53 -20.11
C THR A 188 -13.53 -5.40 -20.63
N GLY A 189 -13.39 -5.18 -21.94
CA GLY A 189 -12.13 -4.83 -22.59
C GLY A 189 -11.08 -5.93 -22.61
N GLU A 190 -9.83 -5.54 -22.36
CA GLU A 190 -8.66 -6.44 -22.48
C GLU A 190 -8.74 -7.65 -21.53
N LEU A 191 -9.39 -7.49 -20.37
CA LEU A 191 -9.54 -8.59 -19.40
C LEU A 191 -10.39 -9.74 -19.94
N LYS A 192 -11.21 -9.51 -20.96
CA LYS A 192 -12.01 -10.55 -21.61
C LYS A 192 -11.13 -11.63 -22.25
N ASN A 193 -9.97 -11.25 -22.76
CA ASN A 193 -9.03 -12.17 -23.41
C ASN A 193 -8.30 -13.10 -22.42
N ILE A 194 -8.42 -12.83 -21.13
CA ILE A 194 -7.72 -13.56 -20.05
C ILE A 194 -8.59 -14.72 -19.50
N ILE A 195 -9.90 -14.67 -19.77
CA ILE A 195 -10.82 -15.70 -19.26
C ILE A 195 -10.51 -17.05 -19.93
N VAL A 196 -10.20 -18.02 -19.10
CA VAL A 196 -10.15 -19.42 -19.52
C VAL A 196 -11.60 -19.94 -19.53
N LYS A 197 -12.12 -20.16 -20.74
CA LYS A 197 -13.45 -20.75 -20.97
C LYS A 197 -13.47 -22.23 -20.69
#